data_ebf13ad8a3e0bad26cda706fde43a627
#
_entry.id   ebf13ad8a3e0bad26cda706fde43a627
#
_cell.length_a   1.000
_cell.length_b   1.000
_cell.length_c   1.000
_cell.angle_alpha   90.00
_cell.angle_beta   90.00
_cell.angle_gamma   90.00
#
_symmetry.space_group_name_H-M   'P 1'
#
loop_
_entity.id
_entity.type
_entity.pdbx_description
1 polymer ?
#
loop_
_entity_poly.entity_id
_entity_poly.type
_entity_poly.pdbx_seq_one_letter_code
_entity_poly.pdbx_strand_id
1 'polypeptide(L)'
;MDVIPPEVVVLGGGPAGCAAARLLASWGHRVRIVTRPAADVRLGVSLTPSCLKLFEAIGVTDAIDAAGFVRSSGNTVWWASDEPRVEAFVQGRRGWQVHGHRLDEILLGEAALAGATIERRVVREREANDLLSSSDFTLDCSGRAGILARAMRLRRYDKGPRTIALVAEWRRDSPWPVPDDSHTLVESYATGWAWSIPVASSARPQGPRTAPSVRHVAVMVDPQRSELARGAAARDVYETEILKTRVFSALTSEASLVAGPWGWDASTYRSTRYAGDGWLLAGDAGSFIDPLSSAGVKKALASGWLAAIVAHTCITRPEMRTHALEFFTERESRIEAECSRASRRFLAAAAPTHRHPFWADRAEVVGPEGEPGSLEDGSAIPAAFDRLRRASALSLRRNPGLRVESRPAVAGREIVLQARIITQDCPDGVRYVRNVDVLSLVDMAASQAQVADLFSAYCDRLAPVELPDFLYALATAVAQGWLVAE
;
A
#
# COMPACT_ATOMS: atom_id res chain seq x y z
N MET A 1 -6.85 -19.05 37.95
CA MET A 1 -5.53 -18.88 37.32
C MET A 1 -5.70 -17.88 36.20
N ASP A 2 -5.16 -16.69 36.35
CA ASP A 2 -5.18 -15.71 35.27
C ASP A 2 -4.34 -16.28 34.11
N VAL A 3 -5.00 -16.52 32.99
CA VAL A 3 -4.31 -16.99 31.78
C VAL A 3 -3.41 -15.84 31.30
N ILE A 4 -2.09 -16.06 31.32
CA ILE A 4 -1.15 -15.07 30.81
C ILE A 4 -1.46 -14.87 29.31
N PRO A 5 -1.77 -13.65 28.85
CA PRO A 5 -2.08 -13.41 27.46
C PRO A 5 -0.88 -13.76 26.54
N PRO A 6 -1.14 -14.30 25.36
CA PRO A 6 -0.09 -14.67 24.41
C PRO A 6 0.84 -13.50 24.10
N GLU A 7 2.14 -13.76 24.00
CA GLU A 7 3.12 -12.75 23.65
C GLU A 7 3.39 -12.71 22.16
N VAL A 8 3.15 -11.54 21.55
CA VAL A 8 3.48 -11.26 20.16
C VAL A 8 4.72 -10.36 20.10
N VAL A 9 5.75 -10.85 19.42
CA VAL A 9 6.97 -10.07 19.16
C VAL A 9 6.89 -9.44 17.78
N VAL A 10 7.08 -8.12 17.70
CA VAL A 10 7.12 -7.34 16.47
C VAL A 10 8.52 -6.80 16.24
N LEU A 11 9.19 -7.25 15.19
CA LEU A 11 10.53 -6.81 14.80
C LEU A 11 10.44 -5.59 13.89
N GLY A 12 10.74 -4.42 14.41
CA GLY A 12 10.72 -3.14 13.68
C GLY A 12 9.57 -2.22 14.09
N GLY A 13 9.93 -0.96 14.39
CA GLY A 13 9.03 0.13 14.79
C GLY A 13 8.68 1.10 13.64
N GLY A 14 8.65 0.61 12.40
CA GLY A 14 8.16 1.35 11.23
C GLY A 14 6.66 1.18 11.03
N PRO A 15 6.09 1.70 9.91
CA PRO A 15 4.63 1.74 9.70
C PRO A 15 3.94 0.37 9.80
N ALA A 16 4.53 -0.69 9.27
CA ALA A 16 3.95 -2.03 9.35
C ALA A 16 3.92 -2.56 10.80
N GLY A 17 5.05 -2.44 11.51
CA GLY A 17 5.16 -2.95 12.89
C GLY A 17 4.30 -2.17 13.86
N CYS A 18 4.27 -0.84 13.76
CA CYS A 18 3.44 -0.01 14.63
C CYS A 18 1.95 -0.25 14.39
N ALA A 19 1.52 -0.39 13.12
CA ALA A 19 0.14 -0.73 12.78
C ALA A 19 -0.29 -2.06 13.41
N ALA A 20 0.54 -3.09 13.23
CA ALA A 20 0.26 -4.41 13.79
C ALA A 20 0.25 -4.40 15.32
N ALA A 21 1.28 -3.80 15.92
CA ALA A 21 1.44 -3.76 17.37
C ALA A 21 0.30 -3.00 18.07
N ARG A 22 -0.10 -1.83 17.51
CA ARG A 22 -1.20 -1.05 18.06
C ARG A 22 -2.51 -1.82 18.07
N LEU A 23 -2.83 -2.48 16.97
CA LEU A 23 -4.05 -3.27 16.86
C LEU A 23 -4.04 -4.46 17.85
N LEU A 24 -2.98 -5.27 17.83
CA LEU A 24 -2.87 -6.42 18.70
C LEU A 24 -2.90 -6.03 20.19
N ALA A 25 -2.22 -4.96 20.58
CA ALA A 25 -2.27 -4.46 21.96
C ALA A 25 -3.69 -4.00 22.33
N SER A 26 -4.37 -3.26 21.43
CA SER A 26 -5.76 -2.84 21.66
C SER A 26 -6.76 -4.01 21.73
N TRP A 27 -6.41 -5.18 21.19
CA TRP A 27 -7.21 -6.40 21.27
C TRP A 27 -6.84 -7.28 22.48
N GLY A 28 -5.94 -6.82 23.35
CA GLY A 28 -5.60 -7.48 24.62
C GLY A 28 -4.44 -8.47 24.53
N HIS A 29 -3.70 -8.51 23.43
CA HIS A 29 -2.46 -9.28 23.37
C HIS A 29 -1.31 -8.55 24.10
N ARG A 30 -0.38 -9.32 24.65
CA ARG A 30 0.88 -8.80 25.18
C ARG A 30 1.84 -8.60 23.99
N VAL A 31 2.12 -7.34 23.64
CA VAL A 31 2.91 -6.99 22.44
C VAL A 31 4.22 -6.35 22.83
N ARG A 32 5.32 -6.84 22.25
CA ARG A 32 6.66 -6.26 22.41
C ARG A 32 7.23 -5.90 21.02
N ILE A 33 7.45 -4.60 20.83
CA ILE A 33 8.12 -4.07 19.63
C ILE A 33 9.62 -4.04 19.93
N VAL A 34 10.40 -4.77 19.13
CA VAL A 34 11.86 -4.70 19.18
C VAL A 34 12.34 -3.90 17.98
N THR A 35 12.84 -2.70 18.22
CA THR A 35 13.25 -1.76 17.16
C THR A 35 14.63 -1.19 17.41
N ARG A 36 15.35 -0.92 16.33
CA ARG A 36 16.65 -0.22 16.43
C ARG A 36 16.42 1.19 17.00
N PRO A 37 17.42 1.78 17.68
CA PRO A 37 17.41 3.19 17.99
C PRO A 37 17.15 4.02 16.73
N ALA A 38 16.48 5.16 16.90
CA ALA A 38 16.20 6.06 15.78
C ALA A 38 17.50 6.49 15.09
N ALA A 39 17.51 6.47 13.76
CA ALA A 39 18.60 7.00 12.98
C ALA A 39 18.28 8.43 12.54
N ASP A 40 19.30 9.29 12.45
CA ASP A 40 19.15 10.69 12.05
C ASP A 40 18.77 10.89 10.58
N VAL A 41 18.60 9.80 9.83
CA VAL A 41 18.34 9.84 8.39
C VAL A 41 16.85 10.13 8.14
N ARG A 42 16.61 11.24 7.44
CA ARG A 42 15.30 11.84 7.21
C ARG A 42 14.85 11.65 5.77
N LEU A 43 14.25 10.51 5.43
CA LEU A 43 13.61 10.33 4.13
C LEU A 43 12.22 10.96 4.16
N GLY A 44 11.93 11.84 3.20
CA GLY A 44 10.58 12.33 2.97
C GLY A 44 9.74 11.26 2.26
N VAL A 45 8.46 11.18 2.61
CA VAL A 45 7.51 10.21 2.04
C VAL A 45 6.21 10.91 1.66
N SER A 46 5.71 10.59 0.47
CA SER A 46 4.39 11.03 0.00
C SER A 46 3.33 9.95 0.31
N LEU A 47 2.26 10.36 0.98
CA LEU A 47 1.12 9.50 1.31
C LEU A 47 -0.10 9.95 0.53
N THR A 48 -0.68 9.04 -0.21
CA THR A 48 -1.91 9.30 -0.98
C THR A 48 -3.14 9.42 -0.07
N PRO A 49 -4.23 10.10 -0.51
CA PRO A 49 -5.46 10.20 0.28
C PRO A 49 -6.06 8.86 0.70
N SER A 50 -5.80 7.80 -0.04
CA SER A 50 -6.27 6.45 0.29
C SER A 50 -5.65 5.84 1.57
N CYS A 51 -4.59 6.46 2.12
CA CYS A 51 -4.04 6.09 3.42
C CYS A 51 -5.00 6.43 4.58
N LEU A 52 -5.96 7.38 4.39
CA LEU A 52 -6.93 7.75 5.43
C LEU A 52 -7.67 6.53 5.97
N LYS A 53 -8.19 5.67 5.09
CA LYS A 53 -8.90 4.45 5.51
C LYS A 53 -8.05 3.51 6.38
N LEU A 54 -6.73 3.48 6.16
CA LEU A 54 -5.81 2.70 6.97
C LEU A 54 -5.54 3.38 8.31
N PHE A 55 -5.41 4.71 8.34
CA PHE A 55 -5.28 5.47 9.58
C PHE A 55 -6.51 5.30 10.48
N GLU A 56 -7.71 5.35 9.89
CA GLU A 56 -8.98 5.07 10.57
C GLU A 56 -9.02 3.63 11.11
N ALA A 57 -8.71 2.64 10.27
CA ALA A 57 -8.72 1.22 10.65
C ALA A 57 -7.70 0.88 11.76
N ILE A 58 -6.56 1.58 11.77
CA ILE A 58 -5.52 1.44 12.80
C ILE A 58 -5.84 2.33 14.02
N GLY A 59 -6.67 3.37 13.86
CA GLY A 59 -7.08 4.32 14.91
C GLY A 59 -6.02 5.37 15.22
N VAL A 60 -5.30 5.89 14.21
CA VAL A 60 -4.21 6.88 14.36
C VAL A 60 -4.51 8.22 13.66
N THR A 61 -5.72 8.40 13.15
CA THR A 61 -6.09 9.57 12.33
C THR A 61 -5.83 10.89 13.06
N ASP A 62 -6.27 11.00 14.31
CA ASP A 62 -6.13 12.22 15.11
C ASP A 62 -4.66 12.60 15.33
N ALA A 63 -3.80 11.61 15.61
CA ALA A 63 -2.37 11.82 15.79
C ALA A 63 -1.68 12.28 14.49
N ILE A 64 -2.10 11.73 13.34
CA ILE A 64 -1.59 12.14 12.03
C ILE A 64 -2.06 13.56 11.66
N ASP A 65 -3.30 13.91 11.93
CA ASP A 65 -3.83 15.27 11.67
C ASP A 65 -3.20 16.30 12.60
N ALA A 66 -2.99 15.97 13.87
CA ALA A 66 -2.29 16.82 14.84
C ALA A 66 -0.81 17.05 14.50
N ALA A 67 -0.20 16.18 13.70
CA ALA A 67 1.22 16.29 13.33
C ALA A 67 1.54 17.50 12.44
N GLY A 68 0.54 18.11 11.78
CA GLY A 68 0.71 19.28 10.92
C GLY A 68 1.57 19.01 9.68
N PHE A 69 1.50 17.82 9.12
CA PHE A 69 2.16 17.48 7.87
C PHE A 69 1.65 18.33 6.68
N VAL A 70 2.51 18.58 5.70
CA VAL A 70 2.11 19.27 4.47
C VAL A 70 1.01 18.49 3.76
N ARG A 71 -0.09 19.16 3.41
CA ARG A 71 -1.23 18.54 2.73
C ARG A 71 -1.05 18.68 1.21
N SER A 72 -0.86 17.56 0.53
CA SER A 72 -0.67 17.50 -0.92
C SER A 72 -2.01 17.40 -1.65
N SER A 73 -2.16 18.15 -2.75
CA SER A 73 -3.32 18.10 -3.64
C SER A 73 -3.14 17.15 -4.82
N GLY A 74 -1.91 16.67 -5.09
CA GLY A 74 -1.63 15.80 -6.23
C GLY A 74 -0.16 15.61 -6.55
N ASN A 75 0.08 15.28 -7.81
CA ASN A 75 1.41 15.09 -8.39
C ASN A 75 1.56 15.96 -9.65
N THR A 76 2.77 16.35 -9.96
CA THR A 76 3.15 16.92 -11.27
C THR A 76 4.26 16.06 -11.87
N VAL A 77 4.02 15.53 -13.05
CA VAL A 77 4.81 14.45 -13.64
C VAL A 77 5.28 14.84 -15.04
N TRP A 78 6.58 14.82 -15.28
CA TRP A 78 7.23 14.93 -16.59
C TRP A 78 7.79 13.55 -16.94
N TRP A 79 6.96 12.71 -17.60
CA TRP A 79 7.33 11.34 -17.89
C TRP A 79 7.33 11.07 -19.37
N ALA A 80 8.51 10.81 -19.92
CA ALA A 80 8.74 10.65 -21.35
C ALA A 80 8.26 11.86 -22.20
N SER A 81 8.11 13.03 -21.58
CA SER A 81 7.57 14.25 -22.17
C SER A 81 8.13 15.48 -21.46
N ASP A 82 8.33 16.55 -22.20
CA ASP A 82 8.69 17.86 -21.66
C ASP A 82 7.48 18.61 -21.08
N GLU A 83 6.28 18.22 -21.45
CA GLU A 83 5.05 18.81 -20.94
C GLU A 83 4.63 18.16 -19.60
N PRO A 84 4.27 18.98 -18.60
CA PRO A 84 3.82 18.46 -17.32
C PRO A 84 2.43 17.86 -17.41
N ARG A 85 2.25 16.69 -16.80
CA ARG A 85 0.94 16.13 -16.50
C ARG A 85 0.62 16.37 -15.03
N VAL A 86 -0.43 17.14 -14.76
CA VAL A 86 -0.90 17.41 -13.41
C VAL A 86 -1.98 16.36 -13.04
N GLU A 87 -1.71 15.62 -11.99
CA GLU A 87 -2.59 14.57 -11.46
C GLU A 87 -3.15 15.01 -10.11
N ALA A 88 -4.27 15.75 -10.14
CA ALA A 88 -4.96 16.13 -8.92
C ALA A 88 -5.66 14.91 -8.28
N PHE A 89 -5.66 14.84 -6.97
CA PHE A 89 -6.43 13.81 -6.28
C PHE A 89 -7.92 14.01 -6.43
N VAL A 90 -8.64 12.91 -6.67
CA VAL A 90 -10.08 12.91 -6.98
C VAL A 90 -10.88 13.59 -5.85
N GLN A 91 -11.91 14.35 -6.22
CA GLN A 91 -12.87 15.00 -5.32
C GLN A 91 -12.25 15.97 -4.30
N GLY A 92 -11.13 16.62 -4.62
CA GLY A 92 -10.46 17.57 -3.72
C GLY A 92 -9.85 16.94 -2.45
N ARG A 93 -9.75 15.63 -2.41
CA ARG A 93 -9.05 14.93 -1.32
C ARG A 93 -7.60 15.35 -1.27
N ARG A 94 -7.00 15.30 -0.09
CA ARG A 94 -5.59 15.66 0.11
C ARG A 94 -4.82 14.52 0.74
N GLY A 95 -3.62 14.28 0.22
CA GLY A 95 -2.61 13.42 0.81
C GLY A 95 -1.75 14.14 1.84
N TRP A 96 -0.64 13.53 2.23
CA TRP A 96 0.33 14.09 3.18
C TRP A 96 1.75 13.93 2.64
N GLN A 97 2.57 14.97 2.84
CA GLN A 97 4.01 14.92 2.66
C GLN A 97 4.64 14.88 4.04
N VAL A 98 5.33 13.82 4.37
CA VAL A 98 5.79 13.55 5.73
C VAL A 98 7.29 13.28 5.80
N HIS A 99 7.93 13.63 6.91
CA HIS A 99 9.20 13.04 7.27
C HIS A 99 8.97 11.62 7.78
N GLY A 100 9.59 10.62 7.16
CA GLY A 100 9.41 9.22 7.54
C GLY A 100 9.70 8.96 9.02
N HIS A 101 10.80 9.52 9.53
CA HIS A 101 11.14 9.39 10.96
C HIS A 101 10.03 9.92 11.87
N ARG A 102 9.45 11.11 11.57
CA ARG A 102 8.40 11.70 12.40
C ARG A 102 7.11 10.86 12.34
N LEU A 103 6.80 10.31 11.17
CA LEU A 103 5.69 9.36 11.04
C LEU A 103 5.92 8.12 11.89
N ASP A 104 7.13 7.53 11.83
CA ASP A 104 7.48 6.35 12.62
C ASP A 104 7.36 6.62 14.13
N GLU A 105 7.84 7.78 14.60
CA GLU A 105 7.73 8.19 16.02
C GLU A 105 6.28 8.34 16.49
N ILE A 106 5.42 8.96 15.68
CA ILE A 106 4.00 9.12 15.97
C ILE A 106 3.35 7.74 16.07
N LEU A 107 3.54 6.89 15.07
CA LEU A 107 2.95 5.55 15.04
C LEU A 107 3.47 4.67 16.20
N LEU A 108 4.74 4.81 16.56
CA LEU A 108 5.34 4.09 17.70
C LEU A 108 4.75 4.56 19.02
N GLY A 109 4.55 5.88 19.17
CA GLY A 109 3.87 6.47 20.33
C GLY A 109 2.44 5.96 20.47
N GLU A 110 1.69 5.90 19.38
CA GLU A 110 0.33 5.37 19.33
C GLU A 110 0.26 3.88 19.68
N ALA A 111 1.25 3.08 19.25
CA ALA A 111 1.35 1.69 19.65
C ALA A 111 1.64 1.53 21.14
N ALA A 112 2.51 2.38 21.72
CA ALA A 112 2.79 2.40 23.14
C ALA A 112 1.56 2.82 23.97
N LEU A 113 0.81 3.83 23.52
CA LEU A 113 -0.44 4.25 24.15
C LEU A 113 -1.50 3.14 24.15
N ALA A 114 -1.50 2.28 23.14
CA ALA A 114 -2.36 1.10 23.07
C ALA A 114 -1.91 -0.06 23.98
N GLY A 115 -0.74 0.05 24.63
CA GLY A 115 -0.20 -0.94 25.58
C GLY A 115 0.96 -1.80 25.06
N ALA A 116 1.48 -1.53 23.86
CA ALA A 116 2.68 -2.22 23.40
C ALA A 116 3.93 -1.77 24.15
N THR A 117 4.80 -2.71 24.54
CA THR A 117 6.11 -2.39 25.12
C THR A 117 7.15 -2.18 24.02
N ILE A 118 8.06 -1.23 24.21
CA ILE A 118 9.07 -0.88 23.22
C ILE A 118 10.46 -1.23 23.77
N GLU A 119 11.16 -2.11 23.08
CA GLU A 119 12.55 -2.47 23.34
C GLU A 119 13.45 -1.89 22.24
N ARG A 120 14.33 -0.94 22.60
CA ARG A 120 15.23 -0.30 21.65
C ARG A 120 16.57 -1.03 21.60
N ARG A 121 16.71 -1.95 20.65
CA ARG A 121 17.97 -2.65 20.36
C ARG A 121 18.06 -3.08 18.90
N VAL A 122 19.26 -3.35 18.46
CA VAL A 122 19.51 -3.96 17.14
C VAL A 122 19.37 -5.46 17.27
N VAL A 123 18.47 -6.05 16.45
CA VAL A 123 18.33 -7.50 16.32
C VAL A 123 19.13 -7.96 15.08
N ARG A 124 19.89 -9.02 15.23
CA ARG A 124 20.67 -9.64 14.15
C ARG A 124 20.02 -10.94 13.67
N GLU A 125 20.28 -11.34 12.43
CA GLU A 125 19.73 -12.54 11.82
C GLU A 125 19.94 -13.82 12.67
N ARG A 126 21.06 -13.94 13.38
CA ARG A 126 21.38 -15.06 14.26
C ARG A 126 20.44 -15.19 15.47
N GLU A 127 19.78 -14.12 15.88
CA GLU A 127 18.84 -14.10 17.00
C GLU A 127 17.39 -14.46 16.56
N ALA A 128 17.18 -14.67 15.26
CA ALA A 128 15.86 -14.92 14.69
C ALA A 128 15.18 -16.15 15.28
N ASN A 129 15.92 -17.25 15.43
CA ASN A 129 15.39 -18.50 15.97
C ASN A 129 15.03 -18.38 17.45
N ASP A 130 15.83 -17.66 18.24
CA ASP A 130 15.57 -17.45 19.66
C ASP A 130 14.29 -16.65 19.86
N LEU A 131 14.08 -15.62 19.03
CA LEU A 131 12.86 -14.81 19.05
C LEU A 131 11.62 -15.62 18.67
N LEU A 132 11.70 -16.47 17.64
CA LEU A 132 10.62 -17.36 17.26
C LEU A 132 10.26 -18.36 18.37
N SER A 133 11.28 -18.90 19.06
CA SER A 133 11.08 -19.90 20.11
C SER A 133 10.56 -19.30 21.42
N SER A 134 10.79 -17.98 21.65
CA SER A 134 10.45 -17.29 22.88
C SER A 134 9.13 -16.52 22.84
N SER A 135 8.37 -16.61 21.75
CA SER A 135 7.09 -15.93 21.57
C SER A 135 6.04 -16.85 20.99
N ASP A 136 4.78 -16.57 21.27
CA ASP A 136 3.65 -17.30 20.68
C ASP A 136 3.46 -16.96 19.19
N PHE A 137 3.87 -15.73 18.80
CA PHE A 137 3.84 -15.29 17.42
C PHE A 137 4.85 -14.17 17.14
N THR A 138 5.54 -14.22 16.00
CA THR A 138 6.54 -13.21 15.60
C THR A 138 6.15 -12.53 14.29
N LEU A 139 6.13 -11.20 14.27
CA LEU A 139 5.92 -10.40 13.07
C LEU A 139 7.26 -9.76 12.64
N ASP A 140 7.83 -10.19 11.51
CA ASP A 140 8.97 -9.48 10.92
C ASP A 140 8.47 -8.26 10.15
N CYS A 141 8.53 -7.11 10.79
CA CYS A 141 8.25 -5.79 10.26
C CYS A 141 9.54 -4.95 10.18
N SER A 142 10.70 -5.60 10.10
CA SER A 142 12.02 -4.94 10.17
C SER A 142 12.39 -4.19 8.88
N GLY A 143 11.44 -4.04 7.98
CA GLY A 143 11.61 -3.32 6.72
C GLY A 143 12.66 -4.01 5.83
N ARG A 144 13.50 -3.22 5.17
CA ARG A 144 14.53 -3.77 4.29
C ARG A 144 15.58 -4.65 4.99
N ALA A 145 15.70 -4.57 6.32
CA ALA A 145 16.56 -5.49 7.07
C ALA A 145 16.09 -6.94 6.91
N GLY A 146 14.78 -7.21 7.00
CA GLY A 146 14.17 -8.51 6.79
C GLY A 146 14.83 -9.61 7.62
N ILE A 147 14.77 -9.48 8.94
CA ILE A 147 15.54 -10.31 9.89
C ILE A 147 15.21 -11.79 9.72
N LEU A 148 13.90 -12.15 9.77
CA LEU A 148 13.48 -13.54 9.54
C LEU A 148 13.63 -13.94 8.07
N ALA A 149 13.28 -13.02 7.15
CA ALA A 149 13.36 -13.32 5.72
C ALA A 149 14.79 -13.69 5.28
N ARG A 150 15.82 -13.06 5.87
CA ARG A 150 17.21 -13.38 5.60
C ARG A 150 17.69 -14.61 6.36
N ALA A 151 17.39 -14.72 7.65
CA ALA A 151 17.76 -15.88 8.45
C ALA A 151 17.26 -17.19 7.83
N MET A 152 16.03 -17.17 7.30
CA MET A 152 15.39 -18.32 6.62
C MET A 152 15.70 -18.39 5.12
N ARG A 153 16.52 -17.48 4.57
CA ARG A 153 16.89 -17.42 3.13
C ARG A 153 15.68 -17.34 2.19
N LEU A 154 14.63 -16.65 2.60
CA LEU A 154 13.38 -16.50 1.82
C LEU A 154 13.47 -15.40 0.76
N ARG A 155 14.34 -14.40 0.95
CA ARG A 155 14.43 -13.24 0.06
C ARG A 155 15.00 -13.61 -1.31
N ARG A 156 14.35 -13.13 -2.36
CA ARG A 156 14.79 -13.22 -3.75
C ARG A 156 14.75 -11.82 -4.38
N TYR A 157 15.91 -11.36 -4.82
CA TYR A 157 16.00 -10.14 -5.61
C TYR A 157 15.55 -10.43 -7.05
N ASP A 158 14.93 -9.44 -7.67
CA ASP A 158 14.64 -9.52 -9.09
C ASP A 158 15.94 -9.64 -9.89
N LYS A 159 15.91 -10.38 -10.99
CA LYS A 159 17.08 -10.59 -11.85
C LYS A 159 17.48 -9.35 -12.65
N GLY A 160 16.69 -8.28 -12.56
CA GLY A 160 16.93 -7.02 -13.26
C GLY A 160 18.07 -6.20 -12.67
N PRO A 161 18.37 -5.05 -13.28
CA PRO A 161 19.41 -4.15 -12.83
C PRO A 161 19.08 -3.54 -11.45
N ARG A 162 20.11 -3.29 -10.67
CA ARG A 162 19.98 -2.65 -9.36
C ARG A 162 19.65 -1.17 -9.51
N THR A 163 18.98 -0.62 -8.51
CA THR A 163 18.69 0.81 -8.43
C THR A 163 19.14 1.35 -7.07
N ILE A 164 19.84 2.49 -7.08
CA ILE A 164 20.16 3.26 -5.88
C ILE A 164 19.40 4.59 -5.96
N ALA A 165 18.76 4.97 -4.86
CA ALA A 165 18.24 6.30 -4.65
C ALA A 165 19.31 7.15 -3.95
N LEU A 166 19.69 8.25 -4.55
CA LEU A 166 20.49 9.29 -3.91
C LEU A 166 19.53 10.44 -3.57
N VAL A 167 19.39 10.77 -2.30
CA VAL A 167 18.39 11.75 -1.81
C VAL A 167 19.09 12.84 -1.03
N ALA A 168 18.76 14.09 -1.31
CA ALA A 168 19.28 15.24 -0.56
C ALA A 168 18.17 16.19 -0.16
N GLU A 169 18.44 16.99 0.86
CA GLU A 169 17.58 18.05 1.37
C GLU A 169 18.03 19.40 0.78
N TRP A 170 17.09 20.07 0.13
CA TRP A 170 17.30 21.38 -0.47
C TRP A 170 16.40 22.42 0.20
N ARG A 171 16.96 23.61 0.43
CA ARG A 171 16.25 24.76 1.00
C ARG A 171 16.28 25.92 0.03
N ARG A 172 15.15 26.61 -0.10
CA ARG A 172 15.00 27.82 -0.87
C ARG A 172 14.31 28.90 -0.01
N ASP A 173 14.83 30.13 -0.09
CA ASP A 173 14.30 31.27 0.68
C ASP A 173 13.15 31.97 -0.09
N SER A 174 13.04 31.74 -1.40
CA SER A 174 11.93 32.17 -2.25
C SER A 174 10.98 30.99 -2.57
N PRO A 175 9.74 31.25 -3.06
CA PRO A 175 8.84 30.18 -3.49
C PRO A 175 9.50 29.29 -4.54
N TRP A 176 9.20 27.99 -4.47
CA TRP A 176 9.66 27.03 -5.47
C TRP A 176 9.03 27.34 -6.84
N PRO A 177 9.80 27.28 -7.95
CA PRO A 177 9.31 27.60 -9.29
C PRO A 177 8.45 26.47 -9.87
N VAL A 178 7.34 26.14 -9.19
CA VAL A 178 6.39 25.09 -9.54
C VAL A 178 4.95 25.60 -9.38
N PRO A 179 3.99 25.08 -10.18
CA PRO A 179 2.61 25.56 -10.12
C PRO A 179 1.93 25.30 -8.77
N ASP A 180 2.23 24.19 -8.13
CA ASP A 180 1.75 23.81 -6.79
C ASP A 180 2.91 23.23 -5.97
N ASP A 181 3.32 23.97 -4.95
CA ASP A 181 4.43 23.61 -4.08
C ASP A 181 4.14 22.44 -3.15
N SER A 182 2.87 22.02 -3.02
CA SER A 182 2.44 20.86 -2.24
C SER A 182 2.60 19.54 -3.00
N HIS A 183 2.74 19.60 -4.33
CA HIS A 183 2.81 18.40 -5.18
C HIS A 183 4.09 17.59 -5.00
N THR A 184 3.96 16.29 -5.13
CA THR A 184 5.07 15.41 -5.52
C THR A 184 5.43 15.72 -6.96
N LEU A 185 6.70 15.95 -7.22
CA LEU A 185 7.23 16.16 -8.56
C LEU A 185 7.96 14.90 -9.00
N VAL A 186 7.78 14.48 -10.25
CA VAL A 186 8.45 13.32 -10.83
C VAL A 186 8.92 13.65 -12.24
N GLU A 187 10.17 13.34 -12.57
CA GLU A 187 10.75 13.54 -13.90
C GLU A 187 11.51 12.30 -14.35
N SER A 188 11.26 11.83 -15.58
CA SER A 188 12.13 10.89 -16.26
C SER A 188 13.18 11.63 -17.07
N TYR A 189 14.44 11.20 -17.03
CA TYR A 189 15.54 11.79 -17.81
C TYR A 189 16.44 10.69 -18.39
N ALA A 190 17.42 11.06 -19.18
CA ALA A 190 18.17 10.12 -20.00
C ALA A 190 18.72 8.89 -19.25
N THR A 191 19.28 9.06 -18.05
CA THR A 191 20.00 8.01 -17.32
C THR A 191 19.25 7.51 -16.08
N GLY A 192 18.01 7.97 -15.83
CA GLY A 192 17.24 7.64 -14.65
C GLY A 192 15.96 8.44 -14.52
N TRP A 193 15.45 8.49 -13.32
CA TRP A 193 14.32 9.34 -12.96
C TRP A 193 14.54 10.01 -11.60
N ALA A 194 13.86 11.11 -11.40
CA ALA A 194 13.97 11.91 -10.19
C ALA A 194 12.61 12.21 -9.60
N TRP A 195 12.55 12.44 -8.30
CA TRP A 195 11.34 12.90 -7.61
C TRP A 195 11.67 13.94 -6.54
N SER A 196 10.68 14.75 -6.20
CA SER A 196 10.79 15.71 -5.11
C SER A 196 9.48 15.84 -4.35
N ILE A 197 9.57 15.98 -3.05
CA ILE A 197 8.45 16.33 -2.17
C ILE A 197 8.82 17.49 -1.25
N PRO A 198 7.85 18.37 -0.92
CA PRO A 198 8.04 19.34 0.15
C PRO A 198 8.02 18.61 1.49
N VAL A 199 8.82 19.06 2.42
CA VAL A 199 8.81 18.57 3.80
C VAL A 199 8.70 19.76 4.75
N ALA A 200 7.92 19.60 5.83
CA ALA A 200 7.84 20.64 6.83
C ALA A 200 9.22 20.83 7.47
N SER A 201 9.68 22.08 7.59
CA SER A 201 10.90 22.38 8.34
C SER A 201 10.74 21.84 9.78
N SER A 202 11.81 21.27 10.32
CA SER A 202 11.86 20.81 11.71
C SER A 202 11.74 21.93 12.75
N ALA A 203 11.89 23.20 12.34
CA ALA A 203 11.58 24.36 13.16
C ALA A 203 10.05 24.54 13.18
N ARG A 204 9.44 24.58 14.38
CA ARG A 204 8.00 24.87 14.56
C ARG A 204 7.64 26.15 13.81
N PRO A 205 6.62 26.16 12.95
CA PRO A 205 6.15 27.39 12.35
C PRO A 205 5.43 28.21 13.43
N GLN A 206 6.12 29.20 13.96
CA GLN A 206 5.51 30.29 14.70
C GLN A 206 5.40 31.47 13.74
N GLY A 207 4.26 31.58 13.02
CA GLY A 207 3.99 32.74 12.18
C GLY A 207 3.45 32.42 10.77
N PRO A 208 3.05 33.44 10.00
CA PRO A 208 2.61 33.28 8.62
C PRO A 208 3.72 32.70 7.74
N ARG A 209 3.37 31.90 6.72
CA ARG A 209 4.16 31.09 5.79
C ARG A 209 5.33 31.81 5.06
N THR A 210 6.27 32.39 5.80
CA THR A 210 7.50 32.98 5.28
C THR A 210 8.76 32.19 5.66
N ALA A 211 8.59 31.00 6.29
CA ALA A 211 9.74 30.15 6.60
C ALA A 211 10.32 29.54 5.31
N PRO A 212 11.65 29.42 5.20
CA PRO A 212 12.29 28.76 4.06
C PRO A 212 11.66 27.39 3.81
N SER A 213 11.22 27.16 2.58
CA SER A 213 10.60 25.88 2.24
C SER A 213 11.69 24.87 1.91
N VAL A 214 11.52 23.67 2.44
CA VAL A 214 12.45 22.56 2.27
C VAL A 214 11.82 21.52 1.36
N ARG A 215 12.61 20.97 0.45
CA ARG A 215 12.22 19.82 -0.37
C ARG A 215 13.30 18.73 -0.30
N HIS A 216 12.85 17.50 -0.22
CA HIS A 216 13.69 16.37 -0.55
C HIS A 216 13.69 16.19 -2.06
N VAL A 217 14.86 16.02 -2.63
CA VAL A 217 15.06 15.73 -4.06
C VAL A 217 15.88 14.46 -4.16
N ALA A 218 15.36 13.50 -4.94
CA ALA A 218 15.99 12.21 -5.16
C ALA A 218 16.25 11.97 -6.63
N VAL A 219 17.38 11.33 -6.94
CA VAL A 219 17.67 10.73 -8.24
C VAL A 219 17.81 9.23 -8.11
N MET A 220 17.24 8.50 -9.05
CA MET A 220 17.27 7.03 -9.10
C MET A 220 18.23 6.61 -10.19
N VAL A 221 19.33 5.96 -9.79
CA VAL A 221 20.43 5.62 -10.68
C VAL A 221 20.74 4.13 -10.68
N ASP A 222 21.29 3.65 -11.77
CA ASP A 222 21.88 2.33 -11.84
C ASP A 222 23.34 2.39 -11.33
N PRO A 223 23.68 1.74 -10.21
CA PRO A 223 25.02 1.82 -9.63
C PRO A 223 26.09 1.21 -10.53
N GLN A 224 25.74 0.30 -11.43
CA GLN A 224 26.70 -0.33 -12.36
C GLN A 224 26.94 0.51 -13.61
N ARG A 225 26.01 1.43 -13.94
CA ARG A 225 26.05 2.26 -15.13
C ARG A 225 26.28 3.75 -14.84
N SER A 226 26.38 4.12 -13.58
CA SER A 226 26.73 5.47 -13.12
C SER A 226 28.22 5.55 -12.73
N GLU A 227 28.71 6.75 -12.46
CA GLU A 227 30.05 6.95 -11.96
C GLU A 227 30.32 6.30 -10.58
N LEU A 228 29.27 5.84 -9.88
CA LEU A 228 29.42 5.00 -8.69
C LEU A 228 30.20 3.72 -8.98
N ALA A 229 30.03 3.14 -10.16
CA ALA A 229 30.80 1.96 -10.59
C ALA A 229 32.30 2.21 -10.66
N ARG A 230 32.71 3.48 -10.87
CA ARG A 230 34.12 3.93 -10.95
C ARG A 230 34.65 4.47 -9.63
N GLY A 231 33.84 4.39 -8.54
CA GLY A 231 34.27 4.85 -7.22
C GLY A 231 34.07 6.34 -6.97
N ALA A 232 33.31 7.06 -7.82
CA ALA A 232 32.97 8.45 -7.57
C ALA A 232 32.19 8.62 -6.26
N ALA A 233 32.39 9.75 -5.59
CA ALA A 233 31.65 10.06 -4.39
C ALA A 233 30.14 10.21 -4.68
N ALA A 234 29.29 9.76 -3.78
CA ALA A 234 27.83 9.84 -3.95
C ALA A 234 27.35 11.28 -4.21
N ARG A 235 28.03 12.27 -3.64
CA ARG A 235 27.72 13.69 -3.85
C ARG A 235 27.97 14.13 -5.30
N ASP A 236 29.11 13.78 -5.86
CA ASP A 236 29.47 14.16 -7.22
C ASP A 236 28.52 13.51 -8.24
N VAL A 237 28.18 12.24 -7.99
CA VAL A 237 27.21 11.54 -8.83
C VAL A 237 25.84 12.19 -8.72
N TYR A 238 25.37 12.50 -7.52
CA TYR A 238 24.09 13.14 -7.30
C TYR A 238 23.98 14.49 -8.02
N GLU A 239 24.97 15.36 -7.83
CA GLU A 239 25.01 16.70 -8.48
C GLU A 239 25.07 16.57 -10.01
N THR A 240 25.84 15.60 -10.52
CA THR A 240 25.91 15.31 -11.96
C THR A 240 24.56 14.82 -12.51
N GLU A 241 23.88 13.96 -11.78
CA GLU A 241 22.57 13.45 -12.21
C GLU A 241 21.47 14.53 -12.15
N ILE A 242 21.48 15.42 -11.15
CA ILE A 242 20.59 16.58 -11.11
C ILE A 242 20.79 17.49 -12.35
N LEU A 243 22.01 17.74 -12.74
CA LEU A 243 22.30 18.57 -13.93
C LEU A 243 21.81 17.96 -15.25
N LYS A 244 21.58 16.64 -15.31
CA LYS A 244 20.99 15.97 -16.49
C LYS A 244 19.48 16.10 -16.56
N THR A 245 18.82 16.47 -15.47
CA THR A 245 17.39 16.71 -15.40
C THR A 245 17.07 18.11 -15.91
N ARG A 246 15.91 18.31 -16.49
CA ARG A 246 15.45 19.63 -16.94
C ARG A 246 14.77 20.39 -15.78
N VAL A 247 13.82 19.73 -15.14
CA VAL A 247 12.98 20.36 -14.09
C VAL A 247 13.76 20.48 -12.79
N PHE A 248 14.44 19.42 -12.37
CA PHE A 248 15.14 19.43 -11.07
C PHE A 248 16.42 20.29 -11.11
N SER A 249 17.11 20.39 -12.25
CA SER A 249 18.22 21.32 -12.42
C SER A 249 17.75 22.77 -12.24
N ALA A 250 16.62 23.15 -12.87
CA ALA A 250 16.03 24.48 -12.69
C ALA A 250 15.49 24.68 -11.25
N LEU A 251 14.87 23.64 -10.66
CA LEU A 251 14.35 23.67 -9.29
C LEU A 251 15.43 23.99 -8.26
N THR A 252 16.61 23.40 -8.43
CA THR A 252 17.73 23.49 -7.48
C THR A 252 18.70 24.62 -7.76
N SER A 253 18.63 25.33 -8.91
CA SER A 253 19.59 26.34 -9.35
C SER A 253 19.76 27.52 -8.38
N GLU A 254 18.68 27.93 -7.69
CA GLU A 254 18.68 28.99 -6.68
C GLU A 254 18.39 28.48 -5.27
N ALA A 255 18.60 27.18 -5.04
CA ALA A 255 18.42 26.55 -3.76
C ALA A 255 19.75 26.09 -3.17
N SER A 256 19.81 25.93 -1.87
CA SER A 256 20.99 25.44 -1.15
C SER A 256 20.79 23.99 -0.75
N LEU A 257 21.77 23.14 -1.07
CA LEU A 257 21.84 21.77 -0.57
C LEU A 257 22.24 21.81 0.90
N VAL A 258 21.30 21.47 1.81
CA VAL A 258 21.50 21.62 3.26
C VAL A 258 21.87 20.33 3.96
N ALA A 259 21.51 19.15 3.38
CA ALA A 259 21.89 17.86 3.91
C ALA A 259 21.88 16.75 2.85
N GLY A 260 22.68 15.72 3.04
CA GLY A 260 22.85 14.61 2.11
C GLY A 260 23.96 14.87 1.06
N PRO A 261 23.98 14.18 -0.10
CA PRO A 261 23.03 13.10 -0.40
C PRO A 261 23.27 11.84 0.44
N TRP A 262 22.17 11.17 0.75
CA TRP A 262 22.17 9.84 1.34
C TRP A 262 21.83 8.81 0.27
N GLY A 263 22.41 7.61 0.36
CA GLY A 263 22.20 6.52 -0.56
C GLY A 263 21.31 5.41 0.04
N TRP A 264 20.31 4.96 -0.71
CA TRP A 264 19.51 3.79 -0.37
C TRP A 264 19.46 2.82 -1.54
N ASP A 265 19.60 1.54 -1.22
CA ASP A 265 19.31 0.47 -2.19
C ASP A 265 17.79 0.45 -2.45
N ALA A 266 17.38 0.83 -3.66
CA ALA A 266 16.01 0.83 -4.13
C ALA A 266 15.70 -0.38 -5.04
N SER A 267 16.56 -1.41 -5.01
CA SER A 267 16.36 -2.64 -5.78
C SER A 267 15.18 -3.44 -5.22
N THR A 268 14.31 -3.89 -6.11
CA THR A 268 13.11 -4.67 -5.78
C THR A 268 13.46 -6.11 -5.39
N TYR A 269 12.69 -6.66 -4.48
CA TYR A 269 12.77 -8.06 -4.06
C TYR A 269 11.44 -8.55 -3.50
N ARG A 270 11.28 -9.86 -3.48
CA ARG A 270 10.16 -10.55 -2.86
C ARG A 270 10.63 -11.72 -2.02
N SER A 271 9.78 -12.21 -1.14
CA SER A 271 10.02 -13.45 -0.40
C SER A 271 9.34 -14.63 -1.10
N THR A 272 9.96 -15.80 -0.99
CA THR A 272 9.37 -17.05 -1.49
C THR A 272 8.21 -17.55 -0.62
N ARG A 273 8.14 -17.07 0.61
CA ARG A 273 7.06 -17.30 1.58
C ARG A 273 6.89 -16.06 2.43
N TYR A 274 5.64 -15.67 2.72
CA TYR A 274 5.32 -14.52 3.57
C TYR A 274 4.84 -14.91 4.96
N ALA A 275 4.48 -16.18 5.14
CA ALA A 275 3.95 -16.71 6.39
C ALA A 275 4.47 -18.11 6.68
N GLY A 276 4.46 -18.48 7.95
CA GLY A 276 4.70 -19.82 8.43
C GLY A 276 4.16 -20.00 9.84
N ASP A 277 4.33 -21.19 10.41
CA ASP A 277 3.84 -21.46 11.75
C ASP A 277 4.50 -20.52 12.76
N GLY A 278 3.69 -19.70 13.42
CA GLY A 278 4.12 -18.72 14.41
C GLY A 278 4.82 -17.46 13.87
N TRP A 279 4.84 -17.20 12.56
CA TRP A 279 5.46 -15.98 12.01
C TRP A 279 4.86 -15.45 10.71
N LEU A 280 5.02 -14.13 10.49
CA LEU A 280 4.69 -13.44 9.24
C LEU A 280 5.80 -12.46 8.85
N LEU A 281 5.94 -12.19 7.55
CA LEU A 281 6.77 -11.13 6.99
C LEU A 281 5.86 -10.00 6.49
N ALA A 282 5.83 -8.87 7.19
CA ALA A 282 4.96 -7.75 6.85
C ALA A 282 5.73 -6.56 6.27
N GLY A 283 5.10 -5.86 5.34
CA GLY A 283 5.68 -4.69 4.67
C GLY A 283 6.94 -5.03 3.88
N ASP A 284 7.99 -4.19 4.01
CA ASP A 284 9.25 -4.39 3.27
C ASP A 284 10.09 -5.56 3.79
N ALA A 285 9.76 -6.14 4.93
CA ALA A 285 10.40 -7.39 5.35
C ALA A 285 10.04 -8.54 4.41
N GLY A 286 8.81 -8.56 3.91
CA GLY A 286 8.33 -9.53 2.93
C GLY A 286 8.72 -9.21 1.49
N SER A 287 8.42 -8.00 1.01
CA SER A 287 8.74 -7.58 -0.36
C SER A 287 8.97 -6.07 -0.42
N PHE A 288 9.90 -5.63 -1.25
CA PHE A 288 10.13 -4.22 -1.53
C PHE A 288 9.73 -3.90 -2.97
N ILE A 289 8.84 -2.95 -3.11
CA ILE A 289 8.30 -2.49 -4.40
C ILE A 289 9.02 -1.24 -4.86
N ASP A 290 9.03 -1.02 -6.19
CA ASP A 290 9.67 0.15 -6.78
C ASP A 290 9.06 1.46 -6.22
N PRO A 291 9.90 2.42 -5.77
CA PRO A 291 9.45 3.71 -5.25
C PRO A 291 8.58 4.52 -6.22
N LEU A 292 8.67 4.26 -7.53
CA LEU A 292 7.83 4.88 -8.56
C LEU A 292 6.33 4.67 -8.32
N SER A 293 5.96 3.58 -7.63
CA SER A 293 4.56 3.29 -7.27
C SER A 293 3.99 4.25 -6.22
N SER A 294 4.83 5.01 -5.49
CA SER A 294 4.47 5.81 -4.32
C SER A 294 3.60 5.06 -3.28
N ALA A 295 3.64 3.73 -3.28
CA ALA A 295 2.77 2.87 -2.47
C ALA A 295 3.47 2.24 -1.25
N GLY A 296 4.77 2.47 -1.04
CA GLY A 296 5.56 1.77 -0.03
C GLY A 296 4.99 1.84 1.38
N VAL A 297 4.69 3.03 1.89
CA VAL A 297 4.12 3.20 3.24
C VAL A 297 2.68 2.72 3.31
N LYS A 298 1.86 2.98 2.28
CA LYS A 298 0.49 2.44 2.22
C LYS A 298 0.49 0.91 2.28
N LYS A 299 1.36 0.27 1.51
CA LYS A 299 1.58 -1.18 1.54
C LYS A 299 2.00 -1.65 2.93
N ALA A 300 2.96 -0.96 3.57
CA ALA A 300 3.43 -1.32 4.90
C ALA A 300 2.31 -1.24 5.95
N LEU A 301 1.51 -0.16 5.96
CA LEU A 301 0.35 0.00 6.86
C LEU A 301 -0.70 -1.10 6.62
N ALA A 302 -1.04 -1.37 5.35
CA ALA A 302 -2.02 -2.40 4.99
C ALA A 302 -1.54 -3.82 5.36
N SER A 303 -0.26 -4.11 5.11
CA SER A 303 0.38 -5.37 5.48
C SER A 303 0.43 -5.55 7.00
N GLY A 304 0.76 -4.49 7.76
CA GLY A 304 0.74 -4.52 9.22
C GLY A 304 -0.67 -4.70 9.80
N TRP A 305 -1.67 -4.00 9.24
CA TRP A 305 -3.07 -4.19 9.58
C TRP A 305 -3.53 -5.64 9.38
N LEU A 306 -3.22 -6.22 8.22
CA LEU A 306 -3.59 -7.61 7.92
C LEU A 306 -2.79 -8.60 8.78
N ALA A 307 -1.50 -8.33 9.03
CA ALA A 307 -0.67 -9.17 9.89
C ALA A 307 -1.22 -9.25 11.32
N ALA A 308 -1.77 -8.15 11.86
CA ALA A 308 -2.44 -8.16 13.16
C ALA A 308 -3.66 -9.10 13.17
N ILE A 309 -4.51 -9.01 12.14
CA ILE A 309 -5.72 -9.85 12.00
C ILE A 309 -5.35 -11.33 11.90
N VAL A 310 -4.34 -11.63 11.08
CA VAL A 310 -3.90 -13.02 10.87
C VAL A 310 -3.26 -13.59 12.13
N ALA A 311 -2.38 -12.83 12.79
CA ALA A 311 -1.77 -13.27 14.05
C ALA A 311 -2.85 -13.47 15.15
N HIS A 312 -3.78 -12.52 15.29
CA HIS A 312 -4.92 -12.66 16.21
C HIS A 312 -5.72 -13.93 15.91
N THR A 313 -6.08 -14.17 14.66
CA THR A 313 -6.82 -15.37 14.24
C THR A 313 -6.03 -16.65 14.56
N CYS A 314 -4.75 -16.70 14.21
CA CYS A 314 -3.90 -17.88 14.49
C CYS A 314 -3.79 -18.21 15.97
N ILE A 315 -3.83 -17.21 16.83
CA ILE A 315 -3.74 -17.36 18.30
C ILE A 315 -5.09 -17.74 18.90
N THR A 316 -6.17 -17.05 18.50
CA THR A 316 -7.50 -17.22 19.13
C THR A 316 -8.34 -18.32 18.50
N ARG A 317 -8.05 -18.68 17.24
CA ARG A 317 -8.78 -19.67 16.45
C ARG A 317 -7.83 -20.63 15.73
N PRO A 318 -7.17 -21.56 16.46
CA PRO A 318 -6.18 -22.48 15.89
C PRO A 318 -6.66 -23.27 14.67
N GLU A 319 -7.98 -23.57 14.60
CA GLU A 319 -8.62 -24.26 13.48
C GLU A 319 -8.59 -23.44 12.17
N MET A 320 -8.49 -22.12 12.27
CA MET A 320 -8.41 -21.22 11.11
C MET A 320 -6.98 -20.89 10.69
N ARG A 321 -5.97 -21.36 11.43
CA ARG A 321 -4.54 -21.01 11.24
C ARG A 321 -4.09 -21.18 9.80
N THR A 322 -4.30 -22.36 9.21
CA THR A 322 -3.87 -22.65 7.83
C THR A 322 -4.48 -21.67 6.84
N HIS A 323 -5.80 -21.46 6.90
CA HIS A 323 -6.50 -20.54 6.02
C HIS A 323 -6.03 -19.09 6.19
N ALA A 324 -5.74 -18.67 7.42
CA ALA A 324 -5.27 -17.31 7.70
C ALA A 324 -3.85 -17.07 7.14
N LEU A 325 -2.93 -18.04 7.29
CA LEU A 325 -1.56 -17.95 6.77
C LEU A 325 -1.52 -18.00 5.24
N GLU A 326 -2.34 -18.83 4.61
CA GLU A 326 -2.50 -18.91 3.16
C GLU A 326 -3.06 -17.58 2.62
N PHE A 327 -4.13 -17.07 3.22
CA PHE A 327 -4.74 -15.79 2.84
C PHE A 327 -3.74 -14.62 2.90
N PHE A 328 -2.93 -14.56 3.97
CA PHE A 328 -1.88 -13.55 4.09
C PHE A 328 -0.86 -13.67 2.95
N THR A 329 -0.37 -14.89 2.70
CA THR A 329 0.63 -15.16 1.66
C THR A 329 0.11 -14.79 0.27
N GLU A 330 -1.11 -15.18 -0.08
CA GLU A 330 -1.74 -14.84 -1.35
C GLU A 330 -1.91 -13.33 -1.52
N ARG A 331 -2.34 -12.65 -0.45
CA ARG A 331 -2.56 -11.19 -0.47
C ARG A 331 -1.26 -10.42 -0.67
N GLU A 332 -0.20 -10.75 0.08
CA GLU A 332 1.10 -10.10 -0.05
C GLU A 332 1.73 -10.37 -1.42
N SER A 333 1.65 -11.61 -1.92
CA SER A 333 2.15 -11.97 -3.25
C SER A 333 1.42 -11.23 -4.37
N ARG A 334 0.10 -11.05 -4.26
CA ARG A 334 -0.70 -10.32 -5.23
C ARG A 334 -0.35 -8.84 -5.26
N ILE A 335 -0.26 -8.19 -4.10
CA ILE A 335 0.10 -6.76 -4.00
C ILE A 335 1.49 -6.52 -4.60
N GLU A 336 2.45 -7.39 -4.31
CA GLU A 336 3.79 -7.30 -4.90
C GLU A 336 3.72 -7.39 -6.43
N ALA A 337 3.03 -8.41 -6.97
CA ALA A 337 2.90 -8.61 -8.40
C ALA A 337 2.19 -7.45 -9.11
N GLU A 338 1.12 -6.90 -8.53
CA GLU A 338 0.39 -5.73 -9.06
C GLU A 338 1.28 -4.48 -9.09
N CYS A 339 1.97 -4.17 -7.99
CA CYS A 339 2.88 -3.04 -7.92
C CYS A 339 4.06 -3.19 -8.90
N SER A 340 4.62 -4.38 -9.00
CA SER A 340 5.71 -4.69 -9.94
C SER A 340 5.28 -4.48 -11.40
N ARG A 341 4.08 -4.98 -11.78
CA ARG A 341 3.53 -4.77 -13.12
C ARG A 341 3.29 -3.28 -13.41
N ALA A 342 2.70 -2.54 -12.45
CA ALA A 342 2.46 -1.11 -12.62
C ALA A 342 3.77 -0.34 -12.83
N SER A 343 4.80 -0.58 -12.02
CA SER A 343 6.11 0.07 -12.17
C SER A 343 6.77 -0.25 -13.52
N ARG A 344 6.73 -1.52 -13.96
CA ARG A 344 7.27 -1.92 -15.27
C ARG A 344 6.55 -1.23 -16.44
N ARG A 345 5.23 -1.04 -16.38
CA ARG A 345 4.48 -0.27 -17.39
C ARG A 345 4.97 1.17 -17.48
N PHE A 346 5.19 1.84 -16.35
CA PHE A 346 5.75 3.20 -16.33
C PHE A 346 7.16 3.25 -16.93
N LEU A 347 8.02 2.33 -16.53
CA LEU A 347 9.39 2.24 -17.04
C LEU A 347 9.41 1.97 -18.56
N ALA A 348 8.56 1.06 -19.04
CA ALA A 348 8.40 0.76 -20.45
C ALA A 348 7.90 1.97 -21.27
N ALA A 349 7.01 2.79 -20.71
CA ALA A 349 6.52 4.00 -21.36
C ALA A 349 7.62 5.05 -21.59
N ALA A 350 8.66 5.08 -20.75
CA ALA A 350 9.77 6.03 -20.89
C ALA A 350 10.90 5.53 -21.83
N ALA A 351 11.01 4.23 -22.04
CA ALA A 351 12.10 3.62 -22.81
C ALA A 351 12.21 4.10 -24.28
N PRO A 352 11.13 4.36 -25.03
CA PRO A 352 11.23 4.90 -26.39
C PRO A 352 11.82 6.31 -26.46
N THR A 353 11.54 7.15 -25.44
CA THR A 353 12.03 8.53 -25.37
C THR A 353 13.50 8.57 -24.92
N HIS A 354 13.85 7.76 -23.92
CA HIS A 354 15.17 7.75 -23.32
C HIS A 354 15.96 6.52 -23.79
N ARG A 355 16.71 6.68 -24.90
CA ARG A 355 17.52 5.60 -25.51
C ARG A 355 18.77 5.28 -24.70
N HIS A 356 18.60 4.85 -23.45
CA HIS A 356 19.71 4.51 -22.55
C HIS A 356 19.45 3.13 -21.90
N PRO A 357 20.50 2.34 -21.64
CA PRO A 357 20.36 1.02 -21.02
C PRO A 357 19.63 1.01 -19.67
N PHE A 358 19.66 2.10 -18.90
CA PHE A 358 18.85 2.23 -17.69
C PHE A 358 17.38 1.88 -17.95
N TRP A 359 16.81 2.41 -19.04
CA TRP A 359 15.41 2.20 -19.41
C TRP A 359 15.18 0.86 -20.11
N ALA A 360 16.07 0.52 -21.07
CA ALA A 360 15.93 -0.72 -21.83
C ALA A 360 15.97 -1.97 -20.95
N ASP A 361 16.87 -2.01 -19.98
CA ASP A 361 17.03 -3.15 -19.08
C ASP A 361 15.87 -3.31 -18.08
N ARG A 362 15.08 -2.25 -17.86
CA ARG A 362 13.92 -2.22 -16.94
C ARG A 362 12.57 -2.30 -17.67
N ALA A 363 12.59 -2.04 -18.99
CA ALA A 363 11.41 -2.07 -19.85
C ALA A 363 11.11 -3.48 -20.39
N GLU A 364 11.33 -4.51 -19.59
CA GLU A 364 10.96 -5.89 -20.02
C GLU A 364 9.54 -5.90 -20.54
N VAL A 365 9.38 -6.42 -21.76
CA VAL A 365 8.11 -6.42 -22.50
C VAL A 365 7.04 -7.09 -21.64
N VAL A 366 6.18 -6.27 -21.06
CA VAL A 366 4.93 -6.76 -20.48
C VAL A 366 4.07 -7.16 -21.67
N GLY A 367 3.99 -8.47 -21.95
CA GLY A 367 3.04 -8.98 -22.91
C GLY A 367 1.63 -8.48 -22.58
N PRO A 368 0.70 -8.46 -23.55
CA PRO A 368 -0.69 -8.09 -23.31
C PRO A 368 -1.36 -9.20 -22.47
N GLU A 369 -0.99 -9.31 -21.20
CA GLU A 369 -1.79 -10.04 -20.24
C GLU A 369 -2.96 -9.11 -19.88
N GLY A 370 -4.17 -9.61 -20.15
CA GLY A 370 -5.41 -8.91 -19.88
C GLY A 370 -5.42 -8.35 -18.46
N GLU A 371 -5.93 -7.15 -18.29
CA GLU A 371 -6.28 -6.63 -16.98
C GLU A 371 -7.14 -7.69 -16.28
N PRO A 372 -6.90 -7.99 -14.99
CA PRO A 372 -7.83 -8.82 -14.24
C PRO A 372 -9.20 -8.19 -14.43
N GLY A 373 -10.15 -8.96 -14.99
CA GLY A 373 -11.45 -8.46 -15.37
C GLY A 373 -12.04 -7.66 -14.22
N SER A 374 -12.22 -6.36 -14.41
CA SER A 374 -13.05 -5.61 -13.51
C SER A 374 -14.46 -6.12 -13.74
N LEU A 375 -15.26 -6.28 -12.68
CA LEU A 375 -16.72 -6.54 -12.78
C LEU A 375 -17.45 -5.44 -13.58
N GLU A 376 -16.74 -4.44 -14.01
CA GLU A 376 -17.13 -3.31 -14.84
C GLU A 376 -16.84 -3.55 -16.32
N ASP A 377 -17.44 -4.58 -16.92
CA ASP A 377 -17.74 -4.51 -18.34
C ASP A 377 -18.96 -3.56 -18.47
N GLY A 378 -18.64 -2.27 -18.62
CA GLY A 378 -19.56 -1.15 -18.44
C GLY A 378 -20.76 -1.12 -19.41
N SER A 379 -20.89 -2.07 -20.34
CA SER A 379 -21.99 -2.14 -21.30
C SER A 379 -23.15 -3.03 -20.82
N ALA A 380 -22.89 -4.08 -20.05
CA ALA A 380 -23.89 -5.07 -19.65
C ALA A 380 -24.76 -4.58 -18.46
N ILE A 381 -24.18 -3.83 -17.52
CA ILE A 381 -24.88 -3.36 -16.32
C ILE A 381 -25.98 -2.34 -16.64
N PRO A 382 -25.76 -1.30 -17.48
CA PRO A 382 -26.81 -0.38 -17.90
C PRO A 382 -27.97 -1.10 -18.63
N ALA A 383 -27.66 -2.07 -19.48
CA ALA A 383 -28.69 -2.84 -20.19
C ALA A 383 -29.51 -3.72 -19.22
N ALA A 384 -28.86 -4.31 -18.20
CA ALA A 384 -29.56 -5.05 -17.14
C ALA A 384 -30.45 -4.12 -16.30
N PHE A 385 -29.96 -2.93 -15.94
CA PHE A 385 -30.72 -1.93 -15.22
C PHE A 385 -31.96 -1.48 -16.01
N ASP A 386 -31.83 -1.23 -17.30
CA ASP A 386 -32.97 -0.85 -18.17
C ASP A 386 -34.01 -1.98 -18.29
N ARG A 387 -33.59 -3.25 -18.32
CA ARG A 387 -34.50 -4.40 -18.26
C ARG A 387 -35.28 -4.44 -16.97
N LEU A 388 -34.59 -4.33 -15.83
CA LEU A 388 -35.24 -4.30 -14.50
C LEU A 388 -36.22 -3.15 -14.36
N ARG A 389 -35.90 -1.96 -14.88
CA ARG A 389 -36.78 -0.78 -14.84
C ARG A 389 -38.06 -0.94 -15.67
N ARG A 390 -38.00 -1.68 -16.77
CA ARG A 390 -39.15 -1.91 -17.68
C ARG A 390 -40.02 -3.08 -17.27
N ALA A 391 -39.52 -3.94 -16.39
CA ALA A 391 -40.28 -5.12 -15.95
C ALA A 391 -41.42 -4.71 -15.04
N SER A 392 -42.62 -5.16 -15.33
CA SER A 392 -43.82 -4.95 -14.50
C SER A 392 -43.79 -5.84 -13.24
N ALA A 393 -43.11 -6.96 -13.30
CA ALA A 393 -42.84 -7.88 -12.21
C ALA A 393 -41.46 -8.53 -12.38
N LEU A 394 -40.81 -8.87 -11.28
CA LEU A 394 -39.58 -9.66 -11.29
C LEU A 394 -39.95 -11.13 -11.37
N SER A 395 -39.39 -11.84 -12.35
CA SER A 395 -39.34 -13.29 -12.39
C SER A 395 -37.87 -13.69 -12.45
N LEU A 396 -37.19 -13.57 -11.32
CA LEU A 396 -35.76 -13.82 -11.21
C LEU A 396 -35.52 -15.05 -10.34
N ARG A 397 -34.62 -15.89 -10.80
CA ARG A 397 -34.15 -17.03 -9.99
C ARG A 397 -32.63 -17.09 -9.98
N ARG A 398 -32.10 -17.68 -8.92
CA ARG A 398 -30.68 -18.02 -8.86
C ARG A 398 -30.30 -18.92 -10.03
N ASN A 399 -29.21 -18.56 -10.71
CA ASN A 399 -28.68 -19.43 -11.76
C ASN A 399 -28.26 -20.79 -11.15
N PRO A 400 -28.81 -21.93 -11.64
CA PRO A 400 -28.43 -23.26 -11.12
C PRO A 400 -26.94 -23.59 -11.30
N GLY A 401 -26.30 -22.99 -12.32
CA GLY A 401 -24.85 -23.13 -12.57
C GLY A 401 -23.98 -22.22 -11.71
N LEU A 402 -24.55 -21.41 -10.79
CA LEU A 402 -23.81 -20.49 -9.98
C LEU A 402 -22.87 -21.22 -9.02
N ARG A 403 -21.57 -21.06 -9.23
CA ARG A 403 -20.54 -21.66 -8.39
C ARG A 403 -20.33 -20.81 -7.14
N VAL A 404 -20.51 -21.42 -5.97
CA VAL A 404 -20.27 -20.78 -4.68
C VAL A 404 -19.23 -21.58 -3.91
N GLU A 405 -18.19 -20.91 -3.43
CA GLU A 405 -17.13 -21.53 -2.62
C GLU A 405 -16.92 -20.75 -1.34
N SER A 406 -16.53 -21.46 -0.28
CA SER A 406 -16.04 -20.84 0.95
C SER A 406 -14.58 -20.42 0.77
N ARG A 407 -14.31 -19.12 0.91
CA ARG A 407 -13.00 -18.52 0.78
C ARG A 407 -12.64 -17.74 2.04
N PRO A 408 -11.36 -17.70 2.45
CA PRO A 408 -10.93 -16.86 3.56
C PRO A 408 -11.22 -15.38 3.28
N ALA A 409 -11.71 -14.68 4.29
CA ALA A 409 -12.01 -13.25 4.24
C ALA A 409 -11.79 -12.59 5.59
N VAL A 410 -11.49 -11.29 5.58
CA VAL A 410 -11.46 -10.49 6.81
C VAL A 410 -12.87 -10.19 7.27
N ALA A 411 -13.19 -10.50 8.53
CA ALA A 411 -14.42 -10.11 9.20
C ALA A 411 -14.07 -9.50 10.58
N GLY A 412 -14.18 -8.17 10.66
CA GLY A 412 -13.74 -7.44 11.85
C GLY A 412 -12.23 -7.64 12.09
N ARG A 413 -11.87 -8.33 13.17
CA ARG A 413 -10.47 -8.62 13.54
C ARG A 413 -10.03 -10.06 13.31
N GLU A 414 -10.83 -10.85 12.55
CA GLU A 414 -10.57 -12.26 12.31
C GLU A 414 -10.61 -12.62 10.83
N ILE A 415 -9.92 -13.70 10.47
CA ILE A 415 -10.12 -14.39 9.20
C ILE A 415 -11.19 -15.44 9.38
N VAL A 416 -12.20 -15.41 8.53
CA VAL A 416 -13.31 -16.35 8.50
C VAL A 416 -13.48 -16.97 7.12
N LEU A 417 -14.06 -18.16 7.04
CA LEU A 417 -14.51 -18.72 5.77
C LEU A 417 -15.84 -18.08 5.38
N GLN A 418 -15.90 -17.44 4.25
CA GLN A 418 -17.07 -16.75 3.73
C GLN A 418 -17.46 -17.32 2.37
N ALA A 419 -18.72 -17.69 2.21
CA ALA A 419 -19.25 -18.12 0.93
C ALA A 419 -19.22 -16.96 -0.08
N ARG A 420 -18.69 -17.22 -1.28
CA ARG A 420 -18.52 -16.24 -2.37
C ARG A 420 -18.91 -16.82 -3.70
N ILE A 421 -19.45 -16.00 -4.57
CA ILE A 421 -19.74 -16.33 -5.96
C ILE A 421 -18.43 -16.32 -6.73
N ILE A 422 -18.05 -17.45 -7.33
CA ILE A 422 -16.83 -17.60 -8.14
C ILE A 422 -17.19 -17.43 -9.62
N THR A 423 -16.46 -16.56 -10.31
CA THR A 423 -16.55 -16.37 -11.76
C THR A 423 -15.18 -16.51 -12.41
N GLN A 424 -15.13 -16.66 -13.74
CA GLN A 424 -13.86 -16.69 -14.47
C GLN A 424 -13.09 -15.37 -14.30
N ASP A 425 -13.81 -14.25 -14.31
CA ASP A 425 -13.23 -12.91 -14.18
C ASP A 425 -12.88 -12.54 -12.73
N CYS A 426 -13.45 -13.26 -11.76
CA CYS A 426 -13.18 -13.07 -10.33
C CYS A 426 -12.96 -14.41 -9.62
N PRO A 427 -11.78 -15.03 -9.77
CA PRO A 427 -11.47 -16.33 -9.15
C PRO A 427 -11.40 -16.27 -7.63
N ASP A 428 -11.17 -15.11 -7.04
CA ASP A 428 -11.20 -14.89 -5.58
C ASP A 428 -12.61 -14.85 -5.00
N GLY A 429 -13.60 -14.76 -5.88
CA GLY A 429 -15.00 -14.72 -5.55
C GLY A 429 -15.52 -13.36 -5.08
N VAL A 430 -16.79 -13.13 -5.38
CA VAL A 430 -17.53 -11.91 -5.01
C VAL A 430 -18.49 -12.22 -3.89
N ARG A 431 -18.49 -11.40 -2.84
CA ARG A 431 -19.49 -11.43 -1.77
C ARG A 431 -20.26 -10.13 -1.71
N TYR A 432 -19.58 -9.01 -1.94
CA TYR A 432 -20.18 -7.69 -1.88
C TYR A 432 -19.97 -6.95 -3.19
N VAL A 433 -21.04 -6.30 -3.68
CA VAL A 433 -20.98 -5.28 -4.72
C VAL A 433 -21.38 -3.97 -4.07
N ARG A 434 -20.47 -3.01 -4.02
CA ARG A 434 -20.55 -1.87 -3.11
C ARG A 434 -20.74 -2.37 -1.66
N ASN A 435 -21.83 -2.04 -0.99
CA ASN A 435 -22.13 -2.52 0.38
C ASN A 435 -23.19 -3.63 0.42
N VAL A 436 -23.60 -4.16 -0.74
CA VAL A 436 -24.68 -5.16 -0.85
C VAL A 436 -24.10 -6.55 -0.89
N ASP A 437 -24.52 -7.42 0.02
CA ASP A 437 -24.25 -8.85 0.02
C ASP A 437 -24.99 -9.52 -1.15
N VAL A 438 -24.27 -9.72 -2.26
CA VAL A 438 -24.88 -10.20 -3.50
C VAL A 438 -25.29 -11.68 -3.45
N LEU A 439 -24.68 -12.48 -2.61
CA LEU A 439 -25.10 -13.87 -2.46
C LEU A 439 -26.46 -13.95 -1.75
N SER A 440 -26.61 -13.18 -0.66
CA SER A 440 -27.91 -13.06 0.01
C SER A 440 -28.98 -12.43 -0.87
N LEU A 441 -28.64 -11.41 -1.66
CA LEU A 441 -29.53 -10.82 -2.66
C LEU A 441 -30.00 -11.84 -3.68
N VAL A 442 -29.07 -12.63 -4.25
CA VAL A 442 -29.38 -13.68 -5.22
C VAL A 442 -30.28 -14.77 -4.63
N ASP A 443 -30.04 -15.18 -3.40
CA ASP A 443 -30.85 -16.20 -2.72
C ASP A 443 -32.27 -15.70 -2.39
N MET A 444 -32.46 -14.39 -2.15
CA MET A 444 -33.75 -13.77 -1.86
C MET A 444 -34.56 -13.41 -3.11
N ALA A 445 -33.93 -13.19 -4.24
CA ALA A 445 -34.56 -12.65 -5.45
C ALA A 445 -35.73 -13.51 -5.96
N ALA A 446 -35.65 -14.83 -5.83
CA ALA A 446 -36.73 -15.75 -6.28
C ALA A 446 -38.01 -15.66 -5.45
N SER A 447 -37.96 -15.08 -4.25
CA SER A 447 -39.11 -15.00 -3.34
C SER A 447 -39.90 -13.70 -3.45
N GLN A 448 -39.48 -12.76 -4.31
CA GLN A 448 -40.07 -11.43 -4.41
C GLN A 448 -40.39 -11.09 -5.87
N ALA A 449 -41.61 -10.63 -6.10
CA ALA A 449 -42.09 -10.27 -7.44
C ALA A 449 -41.86 -8.81 -7.81
N GLN A 450 -41.48 -7.96 -6.86
CA GLN A 450 -41.24 -6.53 -7.06
C GLN A 450 -39.87 -6.14 -6.50
N VAL A 451 -39.18 -5.20 -7.17
CA VAL A 451 -37.89 -4.65 -6.71
C VAL A 451 -38.03 -4.00 -5.34
N ALA A 452 -39.13 -3.28 -5.10
CA ALA A 452 -39.37 -2.61 -3.82
C ALA A 452 -39.50 -3.60 -2.66
N ASP A 453 -40.23 -4.72 -2.88
CA ASP A 453 -40.40 -5.75 -1.87
C ASP A 453 -39.09 -6.48 -1.60
N LEU A 454 -38.29 -6.75 -2.65
CA LEU A 454 -36.97 -7.34 -2.52
C LEU A 454 -36.01 -6.42 -1.74
N PHE A 455 -36.04 -5.12 -2.01
CA PHE A 455 -35.24 -4.12 -1.29
C PHE A 455 -35.63 -4.07 0.20
N SER A 456 -36.94 -4.00 0.50
CA SER A 456 -37.45 -3.97 1.87
C SER A 456 -37.05 -5.25 2.62
N ALA A 457 -37.31 -6.42 2.02
CA ALA A 457 -36.98 -7.70 2.61
C ALA A 457 -35.47 -7.87 2.85
N TYR A 458 -34.63 -7.33 1.95
CA TYR A 458 -33.18 -7.32 2.11
C TYR A 458 -32.75 -6.47 3.31
N CYS A 459 -33.25 -5.22 3.40
CA CYS A 459 -32.93 -4.30 4.50
C CYS A 459 -33.43 -4.82 5.87
N ASP A 460 -34.60 -5.48 5.90
CA ASP A 460 -35.16 -6.05 7.12
C ASP A 460 -34.35 -7.26 7.63
N ARG A 461 -33.78 -8.04 6.72
CA ARG A 461 -33.05 -9.27 7.05
C ARG A 461 -31.57 -9.06 7.30
N LEU A 462 -30.99 -8.05 6.66
CA LEU A 462 -29.55 -7.75 6.69
C LEU A 462 -29.34 -6.29 7.17
N ALA A 463 -28.14 -5.74 6.95
CA ALA A 463 -27.89 -4.34 7.24
C ALA A 463 -28.59 -3.43 6.19
N PRO A 464 -29.17 -2.30 6.60
CA PRO A 464 -29.70 -1.29 5.67
C PRO A 464 -28.63 -0.83 4.68
N VAL A 465 -29.02 -0.70 3.41
CA VAL A 465 -28.17 -0.21 2.33
C VAL A 465 -28.89 0.89 1.57
N GLU A 466 -28.13 1.75 0.89
CA GLU A 466 -28.69 2.79 0.04
C GLU A 466 -29.35 2.18 -1.21
N LEU A 467 -30.53 2.65 -1.58
CA LEU A 467 -31.27 2.16 -2.75
C LEU A 467 -30.44 2.16 -4.05
N PRO A 468 -29.64 3.21 -4.35
CA PRO A 468 -28.79 3.20 -5.55
C PRO A 468 -27.76 2.08 -5.55
N ASP A 469 -27.18 1.74 -4.40
CA ASP A 469 -26.20 0.66 -4.26
C ASP A 469 -26.87 -0.71 -4.42
N PHE A 470 -28.06 -0.88 -3.85
CA PHE A 470 -28.86 -2.08 -4.02
C PHE A 470 -29.24 -2.33 -5.48
N LEU A 471 -29.74 -1.30 -6.16
CA LEU A 471 -30.12 -1.38 -7.58
C LEU A 471 -28.91 -1.71 -8.47
N TYR A 472 -27.76 -1.11 -8.17
CA TYR A 472 -26.53 -1.42 -8.88
C TYR A 472 -26.09 -2.88 -8.67
N ALA A 473 -26.16 -3.39 -7.45
CA ALA A 473 -25.85 -4.77 -7.14
C ALA A 473 -26.80 -5.76 -7.82
N LEU A 474 -28.12 -5.44 -7.83
CA LEU A 474 -29.13 -6.25 -8.53
C LEU A 474 -28.87 -6.28 -10.04
N ALA A 475 -28.62 -5.11 -10.65
CA ALA A 475 -28.28 -5.00 -12.07
C ALA A 475 -26.99 -5.77 -12.39
N THR A 476 -25.98 -5.72 -11.52
CA THR A 476 -24.75 -6.50 -11.65
C THR A 476 -25.06 -8.00 -11.59
N ALA A 477 -25.87 -8.46 -10.64
CA ALA A 477 -26.22 -9.88 -10.52
C ALA A 477 -26.95 -10.42 -11.77
N VAL A 478 -27.77 -9.59 -12.41
CA VAL A 478 -28.44 -9.93 -13.67
C VAL A 478 -27.46 -9.89 -14.85
N ALA A 479 -26.61 -8.86 -14.93
CA ALA A 479 -25.63 -8.68 -16.00
C ALA A 479 -24.59 -9.82 -16.01
N GLN A 480 -24.17 -10.25 -14.83
CA GLN A 480 -23.20 -11.35 -14.64
C GLN A 480 -23.84 -12.75 -14.71
N GLY A 481 -25.16 -12.82 -14.95
CA GLY A 481 -25.87 -14.08 -15.02
C GLY A 481 -25.97 -14.86 -13.71
N TRP A 482 -25.77 -14.21 -12.54
CA TRP A 482 -25.98 -14.84 -11.23
C TRP A 482 -27.47 -15.00 -10.94
N LEU A 483 -28.26 -14.06 -11.48
CA LEU A 483 -29.72 -14.12 -11.57
C LEU A 483 -30.13 -14.27 -13.02
N VAL A 484 -31.06 -15.18 -13.28
CA VAL A 484 -31.67 -15.39 -14.60
C VAL A 484 -33.17 -15.16 -14.53
N ALA A 485 -33.73 -14.60 -15.61
CA ALA A 485 -35.18 -14.46 -15.75
C ALA A 485 -35.81 -15.85 -16.00
N GLU A 486 -36.98 -16.09 -15.40
CA GLU A 486 -37.84 -17.22 -15.77
C GLU A 486 -38.57 -17.01 -17.08
#